data_b2c3eebfcc9d71be0c889157df3a959e
#
_entry.id   b2c3eebfcc9d71be0c889157df3a959e
#
_cell.length_a   1.000
_cell.length_b   1.000
_cell.length_c   1.000
_cell.angle_alpha   90.00
_cell.angle_beta   90.00
_cell.angle_gamma   90.00
#
_symmetry.space_group_name_H-M   'P 1'
#
loop_
_entity.id
_entity.type
_entity.pdbx_description
1 polymer ?
#
loop_
_entity_poly.entity_id
_entity_poly.type
_entity_poly.pdbx_seq_one_letter_code
_entity_poly.pdbx_strand_id
1 'polypeptide(L)'
;MNESVAQFLAAVKAKDQRRMGELWGTERGPAVASMNSEVLRQRLTVIQKYLDHSGYRIIEGPLPVMGRDDLRTYRVELQRNNCNQVLPIDVVRTNSGGWLVYDVHLEAAGSPVGRCQPAGTAPGEGTRR
;
A
#
# COMPACT_ATOMS: atom_id res chain seq x y z
N MET A 1 -8.00 -5.36 11.08
CA MET A 1 -7.93 -4.79 9.73
C MET A 1 -7.06 -3.56 9.63
N ASN A 2 -7.36 -2.52 10.38
CA ASN A 2 -6.53 -1.31 10.35
C ASN A 2 -5.08 -1.59 10.69
N GLU A 3 -4.87 -2.54 11.60
CA GLU A 3 -3.53 -2.91 12.04
C GLU A 3 -2.68 -3.48 10.91
N SER A 4 -3.31 -4.18 9.97
CA SER A 4 -2.57 -4.72 8.82
C SER A 4 -1.95 -3.60 8.00
N VAL A 5 -2.73 -2.55 7.74
CA VAL A 5 -2.22 -1.40 7.01
C VAL A 5 -1.14 -0.70 7.81
N ALA A 6 -1.39 -0.47 9.11
CA ALA A 6 -0.44 0.24 9.96
C ALA A 6 0.89 -0.51 10.05
N GLN A 7 0.85 -1.81 10.25
CA GLN A 7 2.06 -2.61 10.37
C GLN A 7 2.81 -2.67 9.05
N PHE A 8 2.08 -2.80 7.95
CA PHE A 8 2.71 -2.83 6.64
C PHE A 8 3.43 -1.51 6.34
N LEU A 9 2.77 -0.39 6.59
CA LEU A 9 3.38 0.90 6.34
C LEU A 9 4.56 1.17 7.29
N ALA A 10 4.50 0.66 8.51
CA ALA A 10 5.64 0.76 9.42
C ALA A 10 6.83 -0.03 8.88
N ALA A 11 6.58 -1.21 8.31
CA ALA A 11 7.64 -2.01 7.71
C ALA A 11 8.22 -1.32 6.48
N VAL A 12 7.37 -0.67 5.68
CA VAL A 12 7.83 0.10 4.53
C VAL A 12 8.76 1.22 4.98
N LYS A 13 8.35 1.97 5.99
CA LYS A 13 9.14 3.09 6.49
C LYS A 13 10.48 2.62 7.06
N ALA A 14 10.48 1.47 7.72
CA ALA A 14 11.69 0.88 8.28
C ALA A 14 12.54 0.17 7.23
N LYS A 15 12.04 0.04 6.01
CA LYS A 15 12.69 -0.71 4.93
C LYS A 15 12.91 -2.17 5.30
N ASP A 16 11.97 -2.71 6.06
CA ASP A 16 12.04 -4.08 6.57
C ASP A 16 11.28 -4.98 5.60
N GLN A 17 11.96 -5.43 4.57
CA GLN A 17 11.33 -6.24 3.53
C GLN A 17 10.85 -7.58 4.04
N ARG A 18 11.54 -8.16 5.00
CA ARG A 18 11.10 -9.42 5.59
C ARG A 18 9.72 -9.26 6.21
N ARG A 19 9.55 -8.20 6.99
CA ARG A 19 8.27 -7.94 7.64
C ARG A 19 7.19 -7.61 6.62
N MET A 20 7.54 -6.86 5.58
CA MET A 20 6.60 -6.56 4.50
C MET A 20 6.08 -7.85 3.87
N GLY A 21 6.94 -8.82 3.62
CA GLY A 21 6.53 -10.09 3.02
C GLY A 21 5.67 -10.94 3.94
N GLU A 22 5.75 -10.73 5.24
CA GLU A 22 4.88 -11.40 6.20
C GLU A 22 3.50 -10.76 6.27
N LEU A 23 3.39 -9.49 5.91
CA LEU A 23 2.16 -8.72 6.05
C LEU A 23 1.43 -8.53 4.73
N TRP A 24 2.02 -8.96 3.63
CA TRP A 24 1.47 -8.85 2.28
C TRP A 24 1.17 -10.26 1.76
N GLY A 25 0.06 -10.42 1.09
CA GLY A 25 -0.27 -11.74 0.58
C GLY A 25 -1.66 -11.81 -0.02
N THR A 26 -2.19 -13.02 -0.01
CA THR A 26 -3.50 -13.30 -0.55
C THR A 26 -4.34 -13.99 0.52
N GLU A 27 -5.55 -14.38 0.14
CA GLU A 27 -6.41 -15.15 1.05
C GLU A 27 -5.75 -16.47 1.48
N ARG A 28 -4.76 -16.93 0.74
CA ARG A 28 -4.07 -18.18 1.07
C ARG A 28 -2.97 -17.98 2.11
N GLY A 29 -2.56 -16.74 2.34
CA GLY A 29 -1.57 -16.45 3.36
C GLY A 29 -0.50 -15.50 2.91
N PRO A 30 0.54 -15.31 3.74
CA PRO A 30 1.59 -14.34 3.45
C PRO A 30 2.41 -14.70 2.23
N ALA A 31 2.90 -13.68 1.55
CA ALA A 31 3.69 -13.85 0.34
C ALA A 31 4.98 -14.63 0.61
N VAL A 32 5.57 -14.49 1.80
CA VAL A 32 6.81 -15.20 2.10
C VAL A 32 6.61 -16.71 2.08
N ALA A 33 5.39 -17.18 2.29
CA ALA A 33 5.13 -18.61 2.35
C ALA A 33 4.91 -19.24 0.98
N SER A 34 4.64 -18.43 -0.04
CA SER A 34 4.25 -18.98 -1.35
C SER A 34 5.06 -18.46 -2.53
N MET A 35 5.71 -17.31 -2.41
CA MET A 35 6.45 -16.74 -3.52
C MET A 35 7.92 -17.13 -3.48
N ASN A 36 8.50 -17.26 -4.67
CA ASN A 36 9.93 -17.40 -4.81
C ASN A 36 10.62 -16.20 -4.13
N SER A 37 11.65 -16.47 -3.33
CA SER A 37 12.26 -15.41 -2.51
C SER A 37 12.86 -14.28 -3.34
N GLU A 38 13.43 -14.62 -4.50
CA GLU A 38 14.03 -13.60 -5.36
C GLU A 38 12.97 -12.70 -5.98
N VAL A 39 11.88 -13.30 -6.46
CA VAL A 39 10.77 -12.55 -7.04
C VAL A 39 10.14 -11.67 -5.98
N LEU A 40 9.94 -12.21 -4.78
CA LEU A 40 9.36 -11.46 -3.68
C LEU A 40 10.23 -10.26 -3.33
N ARG A 41 11.54 -10.46 -3.22
CA ARG A 41 12.46 -9.37 -2.90
C ARG A 41 12.38 -8.26 -3.93
N GLN A 42 12.30 -8.61 -5.20
CA GLN A 42 12.19 -7.62 -6.27
C GLN A 42 10.89 -6.82 -6.15
N ARG A 43 9.79 -7.51 -5.89
CA ARG A 43 8.50 -6.83 -5.76
C ARG A 43 8.46 -5.92 -4.54
N LEU A 44 8.99 -6.40 -3.42
CA LEU A 44 8.99 -5.61 -2.19
C LEU A 44 9.89 -4.39 -2.32
N THR A 45 10.97 -4.48 -3.07
CA THR A 45 11.83 -3.35 -3.33
C THR A 45 11.07 -2.25 -4.07
N VAL A 46 10.30 -2.63 -5.08
CA VAL A 46 9.49 -1.67 -5.83
C VAL A 46 8.43 -1.05 -4.94
N ILE A 47 7.70 -1.88 -4.19
CA ILE A 47 6.65 -1.39 -3.31
C ILE A 47 7.23 -0.42 -2.29
N GLN A 48 8.37 -0.76 -1.71
CA GLN A 48 8.99 0.07 -0.69
C GLN A 48 9.36 1.44 -1.25
N LYS A 49 9.90 1.48 -2.47
CA LYS A 49 10.27 2.75 -3.08
C LYS A 49 9.06 3.62 -3.38
N TYR A 50 8.00 3.02 -3.91
CA TYR A 50 6.81 3.78 -4.27
C TYR A 50 6.05 4.26 -3.05
N LEU A 51 6.12 3.55 -1.93
CA LEU A 51 5.39 3.88 -0.72
C LEU A 51 6.24 4.60 0.31
N ASP A 52 7.46 4.99 -0.03
CA ASP A 52 8.31 5.72 0.91
C ASP A 52 7.60 6.98 1.39
N HIS A 53 7.63 7.19 2.70
CA HIS A 53 6.88 8.28 3.32
C HIS A 53 7.48 8.64 4.67
N SER A 54 7.15 9.84 5.16
CA SER A 54 7.53 10.24 6.51
C SER A 54 6.44 9.94 7.53
N GLY A 55 5.19 9.88 7.06
CA GLY A 55 4.06 9.54 7.90
C GLY A 55 2.87 9.20 7.03
N TYR A 56 1.79 8.78 7.66
CA TYR A 56 0.58 8.45 6.91
C TYR A 56 -0.65 8.71 7.75
N ARG A 57 -1.79 8.77 7.08
CA ARG A 57 -3.07 8.92 7.75
C ARG A 57 -4.10 8.11 6.97
N ILE A 58 -4.89 7.31 7.67
CA ILE A 58 -6.01 6.61 7.04
C ILE A 58 -7.16 7.61 6.97
N ILE A 59 -7.57 7.93 5.74
CA ILE A 59 -8.61 8.93 5.52
C ILE A 59 -9.98 8.28 5.59
N GLU A 60 -10.10 7.08 5.03
CA GLU A 60 -11.39 6.44 4.88
C GLU A 60 -11.20 4.92 4.86
N GLY A 61 -12.16 4.20 5.39
CA GLY A 61 -12.17 2.75 5.36
C GLY A 61 -12.41 2.15 6.73
N PRO A 62 -12.67 0.84 6.77
CA PRO A 62 -12.64 -0.09 5.65
C PRO A 62 -13.87 0.05 4.77
N LEU A 63 -13.66 0.01 3.47
CA LEU A 63 -14.72 0.08 2.49
C LEU A 63 -14.92 -1.29 1.84
N PRO A 64 -16.16 -1.72 1.62
CA PRO A 64 -16.38 -3.00 0.97
C PRO A 64 -15.96 -2.96 -0.49
N VAL A 65 -15.59 -4.12 -1.01
CA VAL A 65 -15.26 -4.29 -2.41
C VAL A 65 -16.35 -5.12 -3.05
N MET A 66 -16.98 -4.58 -4.08
CA MET A 66 -18.09 -5.25 -4.72
C MET A 66 -17.64 -6.61 -5.27
N GLY A 67 -18.41 -7.66 -4.94
CA GLY A 67 -18.11 -8.99 -5.41
C GLY A 67 -17.08 -9.75 -4.61
N ARG A 68 -16.50 -9.14 -3.58
CA ARG A 68 -15.46 -9.81 -2.79
C ARG A 68 -15.67 -9.53 -1.32
N ASP A 69 -16.25 -10.51 -0.61
CA ASP A 69 -16.49 -10.39 0.83
C ASP A 69 -15.21 -10.37 1.64
N ASP A 70 -14.14 -10.92 1.09
CA ASP A 70 -12.88 -11.06 1.79
C ASP A 70 -11.95 -9.86 1.58
N LEU A 71 -12.38 -8.85 0.83
CA LEU A 71 -11.58 -7.66 0.59
C LEU A 71 -12.18 -6.42 1.22
N ARG A 72 -11.30 -5.52 1.65
CA ARG A 72 -11.69 -4.18 2.08
C ARG A 72 -10.65 -3.21 1.58
N THR A 73 -11.07 -1.98 1.32
CA THR A 73 -10.19 -0.94 0.81
C THR A 73 -10.08 0.18 1.83
N TYR A 74 -8.85 0.63 2.05
CA TYR A 74 -8.58 1.83 2.83
C TYR A 74 -8.04 2.90 1.92
N ARG A 75 -8.48 4.13 2.10
CA ARG A 75 -7.86 5.28 1.44
C ARG A 75 -6.85 5.86 2.41
N VAL A 76 -5.60 5.89 1.99
CA VAL A 76 -4.49 6.25 2.86
C VAL A 76 -3.75 7.44 2.25
N GLU A 77 -3.49 8.44 3.08
CA GLU A 77 -2.67 9.58 2.67
C GLU A 77 -1.26 9.33 3.15
N LEU A 78 -0.32 9.30 2.20
CA LEU A 78 1.10 9.21 2.53
C LEU A 78 1.66 10.62 2.58
N GLN A 79 2.32 10.95 3.67
CA GLN A 79 2.90 12.27 3.88
C GLN A 79 4.34 12.23 3.42
N ARG A 80 4.67 13.13 2.51
CA ARG A 80 6.00 13.22 1.90
C ARG A 80 6.49 14.66 2.02
N ASN A 81 7.77 14.86 1.70
CA ASN A 81 8.42 16.14 1.94
C ASN A 81 7.68 17.34 1.35
N ASN A 82 7.24 17.22 0.11
CA ASN A 82 6.68 18.37 -0.59
C ASN A 82 5.19 18.27 -0.83
N CYS A 83 4.61 17.13 -0.58
CA CYS A 83 3.19 16.95 -0.83
C CYS A 83 2.72 15.65 -0.21
N ASN A 84 1.41 15.46 -0.23
CA ASN A 84 0.81 14.22 0.24
C ASN A 84 0.16 13.52 -0.95
N GLN A 85 0.21 12.19 -0.92
CA GLN A 85 -0.40 11.37 -1.96
C GLN A 85 -1.44 10.47 -1.31
N VAL A 86 -2.61 10.39 -1.93
CA VAL A 86 -3.66 9.50 -1.45
C VAL A 86 -3.74 8.30 -2.38
N LEU A 87 -3.74 7.11 -1.81
CA LEU A 87 -3.86 5.90 -2.61
C LEU A 87 -4.72 4.89 -1.87
N PRO A 88 -5.38 4.00 -2.63
CA PRO A 88 -6.12 2.91 -2.00
C PRO A 88 -5.17 1.77 -1.65
N ILE A 89 -5.42 1.15 -0.51
CA ILE A 89 -4.73 -0.07 -0.10
C ILE A 89 -5.81 -1.10 0.23
N ASP A 90 -5.78 -2.22 -0.46
CA ASP A 90 -6.73 -3.29 -0.23
C ASP A 90 -6.14 -4.28 0.77
N VAL A 91 -6.98 -4.76 1.69
CA VAL A 91 -6.61 -5.83 2.61
C VAL A 91 -7.51 -7.02 2.35
N VAL A 92 -6.97 -8.21 2.56
CA VAL A 92 -7.69 -9.45 2.31
C VAL A 92 -7.77 -10.26 3.60
N ARG A 93 -8.94 -10.87 3.82
CA ARG A 93 -9.10 -11.81 4.93
C ARG A 93 -8.55 -13.16 4.49
N THR A 94 -7.62 -13.70 5.27
CA THR A 94 -7.03 -14.99 4.95
C THR A 94 -7.97 -16.12 5.37
N ASN A 95 -7.72 -17.31 4.82
CA ASN A 95 -8.50 -18.48 5.17
C ASN A 95 -8.39 -18.84 6.65
N SER A 96 -7.30 -18.42 7.29
CA SER A 96 -7.12 -18.63 8.73
C SER A 96 -7.77 -17.56 9.59
N GLY A 97 -8.33 -16.52 8.99
CA GLY A 97 -9.09 -15.49 9.69
C GLY A 97 -8.37 -14.17 9.91
N GLY A 98 -7.08 -14.10 9.62
CA GLY A 98 -6.33 -12.84 9.74
C GLY A 98 -6.50 -11.96 8.52
N TRP A 99 -5.87 -10.79 8.56
CA TRP A 99 -5.92 -9.83 7.45
C TRP A 99 -4.51 -9.50 7.00
N LEU A 100 -4.33 -9.44 5.69
CA LEU A 100 -3.04 -9.07 5.07
C LEU A 100 -3.29 -7.94 4.08
N VAL A 101 -2.24 -7.16 3.81
CA VAL A 101 -2.29 -6.21 2.69
C VAL A 101 -2.28 -7.04 1.41
N TYR A 102 -3.20 -6.73 0.52
CA TYR A 102 -3.40 -7.51 -0.70
C TYR A 102 -2.90 -6.76 -1.92
N ASP A 103 -3.37 -5.54 -2.13
CA ASP A 103 -3.02 -4.75 -3.28
C ASP A 103 -2.78 -3.31 -2.85
N VAL A 104 -1.63 -2.78 -3.24
CA VAL A 104 -1.32 -1.37 -3.05
C VAL A 104 -1.30 -0.78 -4.43
N HIS A 105 -2.19 0.14 -4.69
CA HIS A 105 -2.35 0.72 -6.01
C HIS A 105 -1.23 1.71 -6.29
N LEU A 106 -0.06 1.18 -6.65
CA LEU A 106 1.16 1.96 -6.80
C LEU A 106 1.03 3.07 -7.83
N GLU A 107 0.19 2.86 -8.84
CA GLU A 107 -0.04 3.87 -9.86
C GLU A 107 -0.60 5.16 -9.24
N ALA A 108 -1.33 5.04 -8.13
CA ALA A 108 -1.89 6.20 -7.45
C ALA A 108 -0.87 6.85 -6.52
N ALA A 109 0.22 6.15 -6.19
CA ALA A 109 1.25 6.70 -5.32
C ALA A 109 2.20 7.64 -6.05
N GLY A 110 2.19 7.62 -7.37
CA GLY A 110 3.08 8.44 -8.16
C GLY A 110 4.48 7.84 -8.25
N SER A 111 5.32 8.49 -9.03
CA SER A 111 6.68 8.01 -9.24
C SER A 111 7.54 8.29 -8.01
N PRO A 112 8.39 7.34 -7.61
CA PRO A 112 9.29 7.57 -6.47
C PRO A 112 10.36 8.61 -6.77
N VAL A 113 10.63 8.87 -8.05
CA VAL A 113 11.65 9.85 -8.44
C VAL A 113 11.04 11.09 -9.07
N GLY A 114 9.74 11.10 -9.29
CA GLY A 114 9.07 12.24 -9.87
C GLY A 114 8.63 13.22 -8.83
N ARG A 115 8.15 14.36 -9.28
CA ARG A 115 7.57 15.32 -8.37
C ARG A 115 6.16 14.87 -8.01
N CYS A 116 5.83 15.01 -6.77
CA CYS A 116 4.49 14.72 -6.37
C CYS A 116 3.63 15.97 -6.50
N GLN A 117 2.33 15.76 -6.70
CA GLN A 117 1.41 16.86 -6.85
C GLN A 117 0.92 17.32 -5.49
N PRO A 118 0.82 18.61 -5.25
CA PRO A 118 0.24 19.07 -3.99
C PRO A 118 -1.19 18.57 -3.86
N ALA A 119 -1.62 18.41 -2.62
CA ALA A 119 -2.98 17.99 -2.34
C ALA A 119 -3.95 19.01 -2.94
N GLY A 120 -4.99 18.52 -3.59
CA GLY A 120 -6.00 19.36 -4.21
C GLY A 120 -5.68 19.86 -5.60
N THR A 121 -4.47 19.57 -6.10
CA THR A 121 -4.12 19.95 -7.47
C THR A 121 -4.66 18.89 -8.42
N ALA A 122 -5.41 19.32 -9.40
CA ALA A 122 -5.95 18.39 -10.37
C ALA A 122 -4.83 17.92 -11.28
N PRO A 123 -4.72 16.60 -11.49
CA PRO A 123 -3.69 16.09 -12.38
C PRO A 123 -3.94 16.56 -13.80
N GLY A 124 -2.94 16.97 -14.42
CA GLY A 124 -3.02 17.36 -15.82
C GLY A 124 -3.60 18.69 -16.05
N GLU A 125 -4.01 19.38 -15.05
CA GLU A 125 -4.42 20.69 -15.29
C GLU A 125 -3.39 21.62 -14.87
N GLY A 126 -3.38 22.12 -15.34
CA GLY A 126 -2.38 22.69 -15.09
C GLY A 126 -1.38 22.16 -15.46
N THR A 127 -1.58 21.87 -15.54
CA THR A 127 -0.99 21.26 -15.77
C THR A 127 -1.18 20.84 -16.62
N ARG A 128 -1.78 20.75 -16.94
CA ARG A 128 -2.09 20.18 -17.45
C ARG A 128 -2.06 20.34 -18.09
N ARG A 129 -1.97 20.12 -18.25
CA ARG A 129 -2.12 19.77 -18.56
C ARG A 129 -2.02 19.59 -19.21
#